data_b76b394e2baac25836639055d65a7e11
#
_entry.id   b76b394e2baac25836639055d65a7e11
#
_cell.length_a   1.000
_cell.length_b   1.000
_cell.length_c   1.000
_cell.angle_alpha   90.00
_cell.angle_beta   90.00
_cell.angle_gamma   90.00
#
_symmetry.space_group_name_H-M   'P 1'
#
loop_
_entity.id
_entity.type
_entity.pdbx_description
1 polymer ?
#
loop_
_entity_poly.entity_id
_entity_poly.type
_entity_poly.pdbx_seq_one_letter_code
_entity_poly.pdbx_strand_id
1 'polypeptide(L)'
;MPNWELRNCCDHDQKVFIACVAAFTVVILVLWRTFLLTPFKLITVFLHEASHAIACWLTCGKVEGIQVHANEGGVTQTRGGIYWVILPAGYLGSSFWGMALILASTNLLTAKIAAGGFIAALIVVLFLAKNWTLRGLCIGFIVFIAVIWLLQEKTTVHVLRYVILFIGVMNSLFSVYGILSSTFYMVYFLRIIKHLIPLISHY
;
A
#
# COMPACT_ATOMS: atom_id res chain seq x y z
N MET A 1 -26.18 -24.20 16.86
CA MET A 1 -25.86 -23.92 15.44
C MET A 1 -25.57 -22.45 15.32
N PRO A 2 -24.48 -22.02 14.68
CA PRO A 2 -24.21 -20.60 14.47
C PRO A 2 -25.34 -20.02 13.61
N ASN A 3 -25.96 -18.96 14.07
CA ASN A 3 -27.06 -18.29 13.38
C ASN A 3 -26.45 -17.35 12.35
N TRP A 4 -26.38 -17.79 11.10
CA TRP A 4 -25.86 -17.03 9.93
C TRP A 4 -26.89 -16.05 9.35
N GLU A 5 -28.04 -15.90 10.01
CA GLU A 5 -29.04 -14.91 9.58
C GLU A 5 -28.53 -13.50 9.89
N LEU A 6 -28.37 -12.69 8.85
CA LEU A 6 -28.08 -11.27 8.87
C LEU A 6 -29.25 -10.45 9.42
N ARG A 7 -29.79 -10.82 10.57
CA ARG A 7 -30.80 -10.03 11.28
C ARG A 7 -30.14 -8.79 11.88
N ASN A 8 -30.55 -7.62 11.44
CA ASN A 8 -30.00 -6.31 11.75
C ASN A 8 -28.58 -6.08 11.18
N CYS A 9 -28.34 -6.48 9.96
CA CYS A 9 -27.15 -6.09 9.21
C CYS A 9 -27.13 -4.56 9.04
N CYS A 10 -26.09 -3.93 9.54
CA CYS A 10 -25.72 -2.53 9.38
C CYS A 10 -26.31 -1.56 10.43
N ASP A 11 -25.62 -1.49 11.56
CA ASP A 11 -25.69 -0.35 12.47
C ASP A 11 -25.32 0.96 11.72
N HIS A 12 -25.79 2.09 12.24
CA HIS A 12 -25.52 3.40 11.63
C HIS A 12 -24.04 3.64 11.37
N ASP A 13 -23.16 3.25 12.33
CA ASP A 13 -21.70 3.41 12.21
C ASP A 13 -21.10 2.55 11.10
N GLN A 14 -21.63 1.34 10.89
CA GLN A 14 -21.21 0.46 9.79
C GLN A 14 -21.61 1.05 8.42
N LYS A 15 -22.82 1.62 8.32
CA LYS A 15 -23.25 2.28 7.07
C LYS A 15 -22.37 3.48 6.74
N VAL A 16 -22.05 4.31 7.74
CA VAL A 16 -21.14 5.44 7.56
C VAL A 16 -19.75 4.98 7.14
N PHE A 17 -19.23 3.92 7.76
CA PHE A 17 -17.93 3.36 7.41
C PHE A 17 -17.88 2.87 5.96
N ILE A 18 -18.88 2.08 5.54
CA ILE A 18 -18.98 1.57 4.16
C ILE A 18 -19.11 2.73 3.16
N ALA A 19 -19.94 3.73 3.48
CA ALA A 19 -20.08 4.93 2.66
C ALA A 19 -18.76 5.70 2.52
N CYS A 20 -17.97 5.82 3.61
CA CYS A 20 -16.64 6.45 3.56
C CYS A 20 -15.66 5.65 2.70
N VAL A 21 -15.63 4.31 2.81
CA VAL A 21 -14.79 3.44 1.95
C VAL A 21 -15.16 3.63 0.48
N ALA A 22 -16.46 3.61 0.15
CA ALA A 22 -16.93 3.81 -1.21
C ALA A 22 -16.58 5.22 -1.72
N ALA A 23 -16.80 6.25 -0.93
CA ALA A 23 -16.47 7.63 -1.29
C ALA A 23 -14.95 7.80 -1.54
N PHE A 24 -14.10 7.28 -0.65
CA PHE A 24 -12.64 7.32 -0.85
C PHE A 24 -12.20 6.55 -2.09
N THR A 25 -12.79 5.38 -2.34
CA THR A 25 -12.53 4.62 -3.57
C THR A 25 -12.82 5.45 -4.81
N VAL A 26 -14.00 6.08 -4.88
CA VAL A 26 -14.38 6.95 -6.01
C VAL A 26 -13.43 8.15 -6.14
N VAL A 27 -13.16 8.85 -5.03
CA VAL A 27 -12.26 10.01 -5.01
C VAL A 27 -10.85 9.63 -5.49
N ILE A 28 -10.30 8.51 -5.01
CA ILE A 28 -8.98 8.02 -5.41
C ILE A 28 -8.97 7.70 -6.91
N LEU A 29 -9.97 6.99 -7.43
CA LEU A 29 -10.04 6.63 -8.85
C LEU A 29 -10.16 7.88 -9.74
N VAL A 30 -10.97 8.85 -9.38
CA VAL A 30 -11.13 10.11 -10.12
C VAL A 30 -9.83 10.94 -10.10
N LEU A 31 -9.19 11.04 -8.94
CA LEU A 31 -7.97 11.83 -8.76
C LEU A 31 -6.70 11.05 -9.09
N TRP A 32 -6.79 9.79 -9.55
CA TRP A 32 -5.63 8.90 -9.76
C TRP A 32 -4.50 9.53 -10.61
N ARG A 33 -4.88 10.31 -11.62
CA ARG A 33 -3.93 10.98 -12.52
C ARG A 33 -3.43 12.34 -12.06
N THR A 34 -3.91 12.83 -10.91
CA THR A 34 -3.53 14.15 -10.40
C THR A 34 -2.25 14.07 -9.55
N PHE A 35 -1.49 15.16 -9.55
CA PHE A 35 -0.31 15.29 -8.69
C PHE A 35 -0.63 15.27 -7.20
N LEU A 36 -1.89 15.57 -6.83
CA LEU A 36 -2.34 15.62 -5.44
C LEU A 36 -2.19 14.26 -4.74
N LEU A 37 -2.41 13.16 -5.47
CA LEU A 37 -2.25 11.81 -4.95
C LEU A 37 -0.81 11.29 -5.03
N THR A 38 0.11 11.97 -5.70
CA THR A 38 1.49 11.51 -5.83
C THR A 38 2.16 11.14 -4.50
N PRO A 39 2.10 11.96 -3.42
CA PRO A 39 2.74 11.57 -2.16
C PRO A 39 2.12 10.30 -1.55
N PHE A 40 0.79 10.12 -1.68
CA PHE A 40 0.11 8.92 -1.21
C PHE A 40 0.44 7.70 -2.08
N LYS A 41 0.59 7.85 -3.40
CA LYS A 41 1.06 6.78 -4.28
C LYS A 41 2.50 6.36 -3.94
N LEU A 42 3.38 7.32 -3.68
CA LEU A 42 4.74 7.01 -3.27
C LEU A 42 4.80 6.24 -1.95
N ILE A 43 3.86 6.51 -1.02
CA ILE A 43 3.75 5.72 0.21
C ILE A 43 3.26 4.29 -0.07
N THR A 44 2.34 4.10 -1.03
CA THR A 44 1.91 2.75 -1.42
C THR A 44 3.01 1.99 -2.13
N VAL A 45 3.78 2.64 -3.00
CA VAL A 45 5.00 2.05 -3.60
C VAL A 45 6.00 1.67 -2.50
N PHE A 46 6.20 2.55 -1.53
CA PHE A 46 7.06 2.25 -0.38
C PHE A 46 6.58 1.00 0.39
N LEU A 47 5.28 0.87 0.71
CA LEU A 47 4.75 -0.31 1.41
C LEU A 47 4.92 -1.59 0.56
N HIS A 48 4.81 -1.48 -0.75
CA HIS A 48 5.08 -2.56 -1.69
C HIS A 48 6.56 -3.01 -1.60
N GLU A 49 7.51 -2.07 -1.69
CA GLU A 49 8.93 -2.36 -1.59
C GLU A 49 9.34 -2.87 -0.21
N ALA A 50 8.76 -2.31 0.85
CA ALA A 50 8.96 -2.79 2.21
C ALA A 50 8.50 -4.24 2.39
N SER A 51 7.45 -4.65 1.69
CA SER A 51 6.97 -6.05 1.71
C SER A 51 7.96 -7.01 1.05
N HIS A 52 8.60 -6.61 -0.05
CA HIS A 52 9.72 -7.37 -0.63
C HIS A 52 10.90 -7.48 0.34
N ALA A 53 11.23 -6.39 1.03
CA ALA A 53 12.30 -6.37 2.03
C ALA A 53 12.00 -7.30 3.21
N ILE A 54 10.77 -7.27 3.73
CA ILE A 54 10.34 -8.15 4.83
C ILE A 54 10.39 -9.62 4.39
N ALA A 55 9.89 -9.96 3.20
CA ALA A 55 9.94 -11.31 2.66
C ALA A 55 11.37 -11.81 2.45
N CYS A 56 12.26 -10.95 1.96
CA CYS A 56 13.68 -11.26 1.83
C CYS A 56 14.29 -11.57 3.21
N TRP A 57 14.03 -10.75 4.21
CA TRP A 57 14.54 -10.95 5.57
C TRP A 57 13.99 -12.22 6.21
N LEU A 58 12.70 -12.50 6.07
CA LEU A 58 12.07 -13.74 6.57
C LEU A 58 12.61 -15.02 5.91
N THR A 59 13.12 -14.90 4.69
CA THR A 59 13.76 -16.02 3.95
C THR A 59 15.28 -16.03 4.08
N CYS A 60 15.81 -15.43 5.16
CA CYS A 60 17.25 -15.36 5.46
C CYS A 60 18.09 -14.63 4.41
N GLY A 61 17.50 -13.77 3.60
CA GLY A 61 18.21 -12.86 2.72
C GLY A 61 18.67 -11.57 3.42
N LYS A 62 19.46 -10.78 2.72
CA LYS A 62 19.94 -9.45 3.18
C LYS A 62 19.30 -8.36 2.32
N VAL A 63 18.77 -7.34 2.95
CA VAL A 63 18.27 -6.13 2.28
C VAL A 63 19.39 -5.11 2.23
N GLU A 64 19.83 -4.74 1.02
CA GLU A 64 20.91 -3.77 0.81
C GLU A 64 20.38 -2.32 0.79
N GLY A 65 19.10 -2.14 0.49
CA GLY A 65 18.43 -0.83 0.54
C GLY A 65 17.12 -0.81 -0.23
N ILE A 66 16.34 0.24 0.06
CA ILE A 66 15.07 0.53 -0.59
C ILE A 66 15.18 1.88 -1.27
N GLN A 67 14.67 1.98 -2.50
CA GLN A 67 14.58 3.23 -3.25
C GLN A 67 13.16 3.40 -3.77
N VAL A 68 12.64 4.62 -3.67
CA VAL A 68 11.38 5.03 -4.29
C VAL A 68 11.66 6.26 -5.15
N HIS A 69 11.26 6.21 -6.39
CA HIS A 69 11.48 7.27 -7.36
C HIS A 69 10.23 8.13 -7.52
N ALA A 70 10.42 9.40 -7.86
CA ALA A 70 9.33 10.36 -8.05
C ALA A 70 8.37 9.99 -9.21
N ASN A 71 8.80 9.12 -10.12
CA ASN A 71 8.00 8.57 -11.22
C ASN A 71 7.12 7.37 -10.81
N GLU A 72 6.84 7.21 -9.52
CA GLU A 72 6.04 6.13 -8.94
C GLU A 72 6.69 4.73 -9.08
N GLY A 73 7.97 4.66 -9.40
CA GLY A 73 8.76 3.43 -9.41
C GLY A 73 9.42 3.15 -8.06
N GLY A 74 9.52 1.88 -7.68
CA GLY A 74 10.26 1.43 -6.51
C GLY A 74 11.25 0.32 -6.87
N VAL A 75 12.31 0.20 -6.08
CA VAL A 75 13.30 -0.88 -6.19
C VAL A 75 13.78 -1.27 -4.81
N THR A 76 13.64 -2.55 -4.47
CA THR A 76 14.23 -3.15 -3.28
C THR A 76 15.44 -3.98 -3.69
N GLN A 77 16.62 -3.57 -3.25
CA GLN A 77 17.87 -4.29 -3.49
C GLN A 77 18.01 -5.39 -2.44
N THR A 78 17.91 -6.63 -2.88
CA THR A 78 18.01 -7.83 -2.03
C THR A 78 19.17 -8.73 -2.47
N ARG A 79 19.77 -9.42 -1.50
CA ARG A 79 20.83 -10.42 -1.76
C ARG A 79 20.52 -11.70 -1.03
N GLY A 80 20.33 -12.79 -1.78
CA GLY A 80 19.89 -14.08 -1.22
C GLY A 80 18.38 -14.10 -0.91
N GLY A 81 17.97 -15.02 -0.07
CA GLY A 81 16.55 -15.29 0.19
C GLY A 81 15.90 -16.17 -0.89
N ILE A 82 14.61 -16.46 -0.73
CA ILE A 82 13.85 -17.30 -1.66
C ILE A 82 13.12 -16.41 -2.66
N TYR A 83 13.62 -16.33 -3.90
CA TYR A 83 13.09 -15.46 -4.96
C TYR A 83 11.59 -15.64 -5.21
N TRP A 84 11.08 -16.89 -5.23
CA TRP A 84 9.67 -17.19 -5.46
C TRP A 84 8.73 -16.69 -4.35
N VAL A 85 9.25 -16.44 -3.14
CA VAL A 85 8.52 -15.84 -2.03
C VAL A 85 8.62 -14.32 -2.09
N ILE A 86 9.80 -13.80 -2.42
CA ILE A 86 10.06 -12.36 -2.47
C ILE A 86 9.26 -11.70 -3.60
N LEU A 87 9.19 -12.33 -4.78
CA LEU A 87 8.54 -11.74 -5.96
C LEU A 87 7.06 -11.38 -5.75
N PRO A 88 6.18 -12.29 -5.27
CA PRO A 88 4.77 -11.97 -5.04
C PRO A 88 4.55 -11.13 -3.77
N ALA A 89 5.54 -11.06 -2.87
CA ALA A 89 5.40 -10.42 -1.56
C ALA A 89 5.04 -8.92 -1.64
N GLY A 90 5.45 -8.22 -2.69
CA GLY A 90 5.11 -6.82 -2.89
C GLY A 90 3.59 -6.60 -2.96
N TYR A 91 2.92 -7.28 -3.89
CA TYR A 91 1.47 -7.14 -4.08
C TYR A 91 0.66 -7.75 -2.94
N LEU A 92 1.05 -8.94 -2.47
CA LEU A 92 0.39 -9.59 -1.33
C LEU A 92 0.54 -8.76 -0.06
N GLY A 93 1.74 -8.22 0.19
CA GLY A 93 1.99 -7.36 1.32
C GLY A 93 1.23 -6.03 1.24
N SER A 94 1.17 -5.40 0.07
CA SER A 94 0.33 -4.19 -0.11
C SER A 94 -1.15 -4.48 0.18
N SER A 95 -1.69 -5.59 -0.32
CA SER A 95 -3.06 -6.01 0.00
C SER A 95 -3.25 -6.23 1.49
N PHE A 96 -2.31 -6.90 2.14
CA PHE A 96 -2.34 -7.17 3.58
C PHE A 96 -2.30 -5.87 4.39
N TRP A 97 -1.35 -4.96 4.11
CA TRP A 97 -1.25 -3.68 4.80
C TRP A 97 -2.46 -2.79 4.55
N GLY A 98 -3.00 -2.80 3.32
CA GLY A 98 -4.23 -2.08 2.99
C GLY A 98 -5.40 -2.54 3.84
N MET A 99 -5.64 -3.86 3.89
CA MET A 99 -6.69 -4.45 4.73
C MET A 99 -6.47 -4.17 6.21
N ALA A 100 -5.24 -4.32 6.71
CA ALA A 100 -4.91 -4.08 8.12
C ALA A 100 -5.18 -2.61 8.52
N LEU A 101 -4.84 -1.64 7.66
CA LEU A 101 -5.12 -0.22 7.90
C LEU A 101 -6.62 0.10 7.84
N ILE A 102 -7.36 -0.51 6.91
CA ILE A 102 -8.82 -0.37 6.83
C ILE A 102 -9.47 -0.90 8.12
N LEU A 103 -9.09 -2.10 8.57
CA LEU A 103 -9.58 -2.66 9.83
C LEU A 103 -9.18 -1.81 11.04
N ALA A 104 -7.95 -1.33 11.09
CA ALA A 104 -7.48 -0.47 12.17
C ALA A 104 -8.23 0.86 12.26
N SER A 105 -8.75 1.36 11.13
CA SER A 105 -9.53 2.61 11.11
C SER A 105 -10.93 2.51 11.68
N THR A 106 -11.43 1.29 11.95
CA THR A 106 -12.79 1.08 12.51
C THR A 106 -12.92 1.62 13.94
N ASN A 107 -11.84 1.61 14.72
CA ASN A 107 -11.81 2.10 16.09
C ASN A 107 -10.70 3.16 16.25
N LEU A 108 -10.94 4.17 17.10
CA LEU A 108 -9.96 5.25 17.34
C LEU A 108 -8.68 4.73 17.99
N LEU A 109 -8.76 3.78 18.93
CA LEU A 109 -7.59 3.21 19.59
C LEU A 109 -6.72 2.46 18.59
N THR A 110 -7.32 1.59 17.77
CA THR A 110 -6.60 0.83 16.76
C THR A 110 -6.03 1.73 15.66
N ALA A 111 -6.72 2.83 15.31
CA ALA A 111 -6.20 3.84 14.39
C ALA A 111 -4.97 4.57 14.96
N LYS A 112 -4.97 4.91 16.26
CA LYS A 112 -3.79 5.48 16.94
C LYS A 112 -2.62 4.49 16.97
N ILE A 113 -2.87 3.22 17.28
CA ILE A 113 -1.85 2.16 17.26
C ILE A 113 -1.28 1.99 15.85
N ALA A 114 -2.13 1.94 14.83
CA ALA A 114 -1.72 1.84 13.44
C ALA A 114 -0.89 3.06 13.00
N ALA A 115 -1.30 4.27 13.36
CA ALA A 115 -0.54 5.48 13.08
C ALA A 115 0.84 5.48 13.75
N GLY A 116 0.91 5.07 15.02
CA GLY A 116 2.18 4.91 15.74
C GLY A 116 3.10 3.87 15.11
N GLY A 117 2.56 2.71 14.77
CA GLY A 117 3.29 1.65 14.06
C GLY A 117 3.78 2.11 12.67
N PHE A 118 2.96 2.90 11.96
CA PHE A 118 3.33 3.45 10.66
C PHE A 118 4.45 4.48 10.79
N ILE A 119 4.41 5.38 11.77
CA ILE A 119 5.50 6.31 12.07
C ILE A 119 6.77 5.54 12.42
N ALA A 120 6.70 4.51 13.27
CA ALA A 120 7.85 3.69 13.63
C ALA A 120 8.47 3.01 12.42
N ALA A 121 7.65 2.44 11.52
CA ALA A 121 8.10 1.84 10.27
C ALA A 121 8.80 2.86 9.36
N LEU A 122 8.24 4.07 9.22
CA LEU A 122 8.86 5.15 8.44
C LEU A 122 10.20 5.61 9.02
N ILE A 123 10.34 5.65 10.35
CA ILE A 123 11.61 5.97 11.02
C ILE A 123 12.66 4.89 10.70
N VAL A 124 12.33 3.60 10.82
CA VAL A 124 13.25 2.51 10.47
C VAL A 124 13.69 2.63 9.01
N VAL A 125 12.75 2.90 8.10
CA VAL A 125 13.05 3.02 6.67
C VAL A 125 13.86 4.26 6.36
N LEU A 126 13.73 5.34 7.12
CA LEU A 126 14.56 6.54 6.95
C LEU A 126 16.06 6.20 7.02
N PHE A 127 16.46 5.22 7.84
CA PHE A 127 17.83 4.71 7.92
C PHE A 127 18.23 3.81 6.76
N LEU A 128 17.26 3.10 6.16
CA LEU A 128 17.48 2.21 5.00
C LEU A 128 17.36 2.93 3.65
N ALA A 129 16.82 4.14 3.66
CA ALA A 129 16.56 4.93 2.46
C ALA A 129 17.86 5.39 1.78
N LYS A 130 18.04 4.98 0.52
CA LYS A 130 19.24 5.33 -0.27
C LYS A 130 19.07 6.60 -1.09
N ASN A 131 17.82 7.03 -1.38
CA ASN A 131 17.57 8.21 -2.21
C ASN A 131 16.85 9.32 -1.42
N TRP A 132 17.09 10.57 -1.85
CA TRP A 132 16.49 11.75 -1.22
C TRP A 132 14.97 11.81 -1.32
N THR A 133 14.38 11.26 -2.40
CA THR A 133 12.93 11.19 -2.58
C THR A 133 12.28 10.38 -1.47
N LEU A 134 12.82 9.20 -1.16
CA LEU A 134 12.28 8.34 -0.09
C LEU A 134 12.50 8.99 1.29
N ARG A 135 13.66 9.62 1.53
CA ARG A 135 13.91 10.34 2.80
C ARG A 135 12.93 11.49 3.00
N GLY A 136 12.73 12.31 1.97
CA GLY A 136 11.77 13.41 2.02
C GLY A 136 10.34 12.92 2.23
N LEU A 137 9.97 11.81 1.58
CA LEU A 137 8.67 11.16 1.76
C LEU A 137 8.47 10.69 3.21
N CYS A 138 9.44 9.98 3.79
CA CYS A 138 9.38 9.50 5.17
C CYS A 138 9.22 10.66 6.16
N ILE A 139 10.05 11.69 6.03
CA ILE A 139 9.98 12.88 6.92
C ILE A 139 8.63 13.58 6.74
N GLY A 140 8.20 13.82 5.50
CA GLY A 140 6.92 14.47 5.22
C GLY A 140 5.73 13.72 5.81
N PHE A 141 5.68 12.39 5.67
CA PHE A 141 4.59 11.59 6.23
C PHE A 141 4.66 11.44 7.75
N ILE A 142 5.86 11.37 8.35
CA ILE A 142 6.01 11.38 9.82
C ILE A 142 5.43 12.68 10.37
N VAL A 143 5.80 13.83 9.80
CA VAL A 143 5.28 15.13 10.22
C VAL A 143 3.79 15.23 9.97
N PHE A 144 3.29 14.81 8.80
CA PHE A 144 1.88 14.81 8.46
C PHE A 144 1.03 14.01 9.46
N ILE A 145 1.42 12.76 9.74
CA ILE A 145 0.67 11.91 10.68
C ILE A 145 0.77 12.44 12.10
N ALA A 146 1.93 12.96 12.52
CA ALA A 146 2.11 13.56 13.84
C ALA A 146 1.21 14.81 14.02
N VAL A 147 1.13 15.68 13.02
CA VAL A 147 0.22 16.85 13.03
C VAL A 147 -1.24 16.40 13.12
N ILE A 148 -1.66 15.43 12.31
CA ILE A 148 -3.02 14.88 12.37
C ILE A 148 -3.31 14.26 13.73
N TRP A 149 -2.34 13.57 14.33
CA TRP A 149 -2.49 13.02 15.68
C TRP A 149 -2.66 14.11 16.73
N LEU A 150 -1.85 15.17 16.68
CA LEU A 150 -1.96 16.32 17.60
C LEU A 150 -3.30 17.06 17.39
N LEU A 151 -3.76 17.22 16.16
CA LEU A 151 -5.08 17.78 15.87
C LEU A 151 -6.19 16.90 16.45
N GLN A 152 -6.07 15.58 16.35
CA GLN A 152 -7.00 14.62 16.92
C GLN A 152 -7.14 14.78 18.44
N GLU A 153 -6.05 15.07 19.17
CA GLU A 153 -6.09 15.28 20.63
C GLU A 153 -6.73 16.64 21.01
N LYS A 154 -6.71 17.60 20.10
CA LYS A 154 -7.25 18.95 20.30
C LYS A 154 -8.70 19.10 19.84
N THR A 155 -9.18 18.20 18.97
CA THR A 155 -10.51 18.29 18.34
C THR A 155 -11.36 17.08 18.67
N THR A 156 -12.68 17.25 18.68
CA THR A 156 -13.65 16.17 18.83
C THR A 156 -13.84 15.34 17.56
N VAL A 157 -13.30 15.81 16.42
CA VAL A 157 -13.44 15.14 15.13
C VAL A 157 -12.39 14.04 14.99
N HIS A 158 -12.79 12.83 14.64
CA HIS A 158 -11.93 11.65 14.53
C HIS A 158 -11.16 11.60 13.21
N VAL A 159 -10.41 12.67 12.89
CA VAL A 159 -9.71 12.87 11.61
C VAL A 159 -8.69 11.75 11.33
N LEU A 160 -7.97 11.31 12.36
CA LEU A 160 -6.95 10.26 12.23
C LEU A 160 -7.51 8.96 11.65
N ARG A 161 -8.73 8.55 12.04
CA ARG A 161 -9.39 7.36 11.50
C ARG A 161 -9.59 7.45 9.98
N TYR A 162 -10.03 8.61 9.50
CA TYR A 162 -10.27 8.85 8.07
C TYR A 162 -8.96 8.89 7.27
N VAL A 163 -7.88 9.44 7.85
CA VAL A 163 -6.56 9.45 7.20
C VAL A 163 -6.01 8.03 7.08
N ILE A 164 -6.07 7.23 8.15
CA ILE A 164 -5.63 5.83 8.13
C ILE A 164 -6.50 5.00 7.16
N LEU A 165 -7.82 5.23 7.15
CA LEU A 165 -8.73 4.61 6.19
C LEU A 165 -8.36 4.96 4.75
N PHE A 166 -8.09 6.23 4.45
CA PHE A 166 -7.69 6.69 3.13
C PHE A 166 -6.40 6.01 2.64
N ILE A 167 -5.37 5.95 3.50
CA ILE A 167 -4.11 5.27 3.18
C ILE A 167 -4.35 3.77 2.95
N GLY A 168 -5.20 3.14 3.76
CA GLY A 168 -5.55 1.73 3.61
C GLY A 168 -6.26 1.43 2.28
N VAL A 169 -7.28 2.23 1.93
CA VAL A 169 -8.01 2.09 0.65
C VAL A 169 -7.07 2.34 -0.53
N MET A 170 -6.23 3.39 -0.44
CA MET A 170 -5.25 3.71 -1.48
C MET A 170 -4.28 2.55 -1.72
N ASN A 171 -3.77 1.94 -0.64
CA ASN A 171 -2.83 0.82 -0.73
C ASN A 171 -3.49 -0.45 -1.31
N SER A 172 -4.74 -0.73 -0.94
CA SER A 172 -5.52 -1.84 -1.51
C SER A 172 -5.78 -1.66 -3.01
N LEU A 173 -6.17 -0.45 -3.43
CA LEU A 173 -6.40 -0.14 -4.84
C LEU A 173 -5.11 -0.20 -5.66
N PHE A 174 -3.99 0.29 -5.11
CA PHE A 174 -2.68 0.21 -5.77
C PHE A 174 -2.29 -1.25 -6.02
N SER A 175 -2.48 -2.14 -5.04
CA SER A 175 -2.20 -3.57 -5.19
C SER A 175 -3.03 -4.21 -6.30
N VAL A 176 -4.34 -3.97 -6.32
CA VAL A 176 -5.23 -4.51 -7.36
C VAL A 176 -4.86 -3.98 -8.74
N TYR A 177 -4.63 -2.67 -8.85
CA TYR A 177 -4.22 -2.04 -10.11
C TYR A 177 -2.88 -2.57 -10.63
N GLY A 178 -1.90 -2.75 -9.74
CA GLY A 178 -0.59 -3.30 -10.08
C GLY A 178 -0.66 -4.75 -10.57
N ILE A 179 -1.47 -5.60 -9.92
CA ILE A 179 -1.68 -6.99 -10.35
C ILE A 179 -2.34 -7.02 -11.73
N LEU A 180 -3.41 -6.25 -11.94
CA LEU A 180 -4.10 -6.19 -13.22
C LEU A 180 -3.16 -5.72 -14.34
N SER A 181 -2.42 -4.63 -14.11
CA SER A 181 -1.46 -4.09 -15.04
C SER A 181 -0.39 -5.13 -15.42
N SER A 182 0.23 -5.78 -14.43
CA SER A 182 1.24 -6.83 -14.66
C SER A 182 0.68 -8.00 -15.46
N THR A 183 -0.56 -8.41 -15.17
CA THR A 183 -1.23 -9.50 -15.88
C THR A 183 -1.50 -9.12 -17.34
N PHE A 184 -1.96 -7.89 -17.61
CA PHE A 184 -2.16 -7.40 -18.97
C PHE A 184 -0.86 -7.37 -19.76
N TYR A 185 0.24 -6.87 -19.19
CA TYR A 185 1.55 -6.86 -19.85
C TYR A 185 2.04 -8.28 -20.14
N MET A 186 1.88 -9.23 -19.22
CA MET A 186 2.27 -10.62 -19.42
C MET A 186 1.46 -11.27 -20.55
N VAL A 187 0.15 -11.12 -20.57
CA VAL A 187 -0.72 -11.67 -21.62
C VAL A 187 -0.39 -11.05 -22.98
N TYR A 188 -0.15 -9.74 -23.03
CA TYR A 188 0.25 -9.06 -24.25
C TYR A 188 1.60 -9.54 -24.78
N PHE A 189 2.59 -9.69 -23.90
CA PHE A 189 3.92 -10.22 -24.21
C PHE A 189 3.86 -11.65 -24.74
N LEU A 190 3.09 -12.54 -24.07
CA LEU A 190 2.89 -13.93 -24.52
C LEU A 190 2.20 -13.99 -25.89
N ARG A 191 1.26 -13.07 -26.17
CA ARG A 191 0.62 -12.96 -27.49
C ARG A 191 1.63 -12.56 -28.56
N ILE A 192 2.51 -11.59 -28.30
CA ILE A 192 3.58 -11.18 -29.21
C ILE A 192 4.53 -12.35 -29.48
N ILE A 193 5.00 -13.06 -28.45
CA ILE A 193 5.87 -14.24 -28.60
C ILE A 193 5.20 -15.29 -29.47
N LYS A 194 3.92 -15.59 -29.22
CA LYS A 194 3.16 -16.56 -30.02
C LYS A 194 3.10 -16.20 -31.51
N HIS A 195 3.08 -14.90 -31.84
CA HIS A 195 3.13 -14.44 -33.23
C HIS A 195 4.54 -14.41 -33.83
N LEU A 196 5.59 -14.27 -33.00
CA LEU A 196 6.99 -14.22 -33.46
C LEU A 196 7.59 -15.62 -33.67
N ILE A 197 7.21 -16.62 -32.86
CA ILE A 197 7.74 -17.98 -32.97
C ILE A 197 7.59 -18.59 -34.37
N PRO A 198 6.42 -18.55 -35.05
CA PRO A 198 6.28 -19.10 -36.39
C PRO A 198 7.07 -18.33 -37.45
N LEU A 199 7.34 -17.03 -37.24
CA LEU A 199 8.18 -16.24 -38.13
C LEU A 199 9.68 -16.61 -38.06
N ILE A 200 10.13 -17.06 -36.89
CA ILE A 200 11.53 -17.50 -36.67
C ILE A 200 11.77 -18.94 -37.11
N SER A 201 10.71 -19.79 -37.11
CA SER A 201 10.83 -21.20 -37.53
C SER A 201 10.86 -21.40 -39.04
N HIS A 202 10.65 -20.34 -39.83
CA HIS A 202 10.71 -20.35 -41.32
C HIS A 202 12.06 -19.87 -41.90
N TYR A 203 13.01 -19.52 -41.03
CA TYR A 203 14.41 -19.24 -41.39
C TYR A 203 15.33 -20.36 -40.86
#